data_4a771a03390c9831725650c20f1e3a36
#
_entry.id   4a771a03390c9831725650c20f1e3a36
#
_cell.length_a   1.000
_cell.length_b   1.000
_cell.length_c   1.000
_cell.angle_alpha   90.00
_cell.angle_beta   90.00
_cell.angle_gamma   90.00
#
_symmetry.space_group_name_H-M   'P 1'
#
loop_
_entity.id
_entity.type
_entity.pdbx_description
1 polymer ?
#
loop_
_entity_poly.entity_id
_entity_poly.type
_entity_poly.pdbx_seq_one_letter_code
_entity_poly.pdbx_strand_id
1 'polypeptide(L)'
;MTGVKGMKEGQNGAKRGVIITVSGPHGTGKSTYAKALAEALGLRYVCAGELFRELAKERNLSLEAFSSLAAKDPAIDKLIDERTKTEAMNGGTVIDAQLGAWMLKDIADVKVLMVAPDEVRFKRIAERDCTSLESAKNETIAREEIQKQRYKKYYGIDVDDFSIYDIKIDTSPYSVEQIKSLVIKEVRDLLAKKKAT
;
A
#
# COMPACT_ATOMS: atom_id res chain seq x y z
N MET A 1 5.26 -56.64 -14.29
CA MET A 1 3.94 -56.00 -14.37
C MET A 1 3.60 -55.49 -12.98
N THR A 2 3.91 -54.25 -12.64
CA THR A 2 3.47 -53.59 -11.43
C THR A 2 3.17 -52.16 -11.80
N GLY A 3 1.85 -51.85 -11.79
CA GLY A 3 1.30 -50.58 -12.24
C GLY A 3 1.63 -49.45 -11.26
N VAL A 4 2.14 -48.36 -11.81
CA VAL A 4 2.28 -47.07 -11.12
C VAL A 4 0.90 -46.42 -11.12
N LYS A 5 0.24 -46.39 -9.96
CA LYS A 5 -0.97 -45.60 -9.72
C LYS A 5 -0.64 -44.12 -9.79
N GLY A 6 -1.19 -43.46 -10.77
CA GLY A 6 -1.15 -42.00 -10.89
C GLY A 6 -1.76 -41.34 -9.66
N MET A 7 -0.99 -40.53 -8.99
CA MET A 7 -1.49 -39.55 -8.00
C MET A 7 -2.25 -38.46 -8.77
N LYS A 8 -3.57 -38.45 -8.61
CA LYS A 8 -4.40 -37.32 -9.05
C LYS A 8 -4.07 -36.14 -8.16
N GLU A 9 -3.51 -35.11 -8.75
CA GLU A 9 -3.40 -33.77 -8.14
C GLU A 9 -4.82 -33.25 -7.90
N GLY A 10 -5.21 -33.23 -6.64
CA GLY A 10 -6.41 -32.55 -6.17
C GLY A 10 -6.15 -31.05 -6.13
N GLN A 11 -6.34 -30.35 -7.24
CA GLN A 11 -6.48 -28.90 -7.22
C GLN A 11 -7.81 -28.56 -6.56
N ASN A 12 -7.77 -28.40 -5.25
CA ASN A 12 -8.85 -27.78 -4.49
C ASN A 12 -8.78 -26.29 -4.83
N GLY A 13 -9.67 -25.83 -5.74
CA GLY A 13 -9.83 -24.44 -6.14
C GLY A 13 -10.40 -23.60 -5.00
N ALA A 14 -9.63 -23.45 -3.91
CA ALA A 14 -9.94 -22.49 -2.87
C ALA A 14 -9.91 -21.08 -3.50
N LYS A 15 -11.08 -20.42 -3.57
CA LYS A 15 -11.19 -19.05 -4.06
C LYS A 15 -10.21 -18.19 -3.31
N ARG A 16 -9.23 -17.59 -4.02
CA ARG A 16 -8.26 -16.63 -3.47
C ARG A 16 -9.02 -15.55 -2.67
N GLY A 17 -8.60 -15.28 -1.45
CA GLY A 17 -9.16 -14.21 -0.64
C GLY A 17 -8.97 -12.83 -1.30
N VAL A 18 -9.85 -11.88 -0.98
CA VAL A 18 -9.85 -10.52 -1.53
C VAL A 18 -8.52 -9.81 -1.24
N ILE A 19 -7.98 -9.10 -2.24
CA ILE A 19 -6.78 -8.27 -2.14
C ILE A 19 -7.17 -6.82 -2.44
N ILE A 20 -6.92 -5.93 -1.48
CA ILE A 20 -7.19 -4.50 -1.60
C ILE A 20 -5.88 -3.75 -1.44
N THR A 21 -5.60 -2.77 -2.29
CA THR A 21 -4.47 -1.85 -2.12
C THR A 21 -4.95 -0.47 -1.70
N VAL A 22 -4.24 0.14 -0.77
CA VAL A 22 -4.46 1.52 -0.33
C VAL A 22 -3.17 2.29 -0.55
N SER A 23 -3.21 3.26 -1.45
CA SER A 23 -2.06 4.06 -1.88
C SER A 23 -2.34 5.56 -1.70
N GLY A 24 -1.34 6.39 -1.93
CA GLY A 24 -1.44 7.85 -1.91
C GLY A 24 -0.23 8.53 -1.27
N PRO A 25 -0.10 9.85 -1.37
CA PRO A 25 1.00 10.64 -0.82
C PRO A 25 1.14 10.55 0.70
N HIS A 26 2.25 11.01 1.24
CA HIS A 26 2.45 11.12 2.69
C HIS A 26 1.45 12.09 3.33
N GLY A 27 1.01 11.83 4.54
CA GLY A 27 0.06 12.70 5.27
C GLY A 27 -1.42 12.57 4.87
N THR A 28 -1.77 11.70 3.91
CA THR A 28 -3.18 11.46 3.52
C THR A 28 -3.95 10.54 4.48
N GLY A 29 -3.28 9.94 5.46
CA GLY A 29 -3.90 9.00 6.41
C GLY A 29 -4.04 7.56 5.89
N LYS A 30 -3.34 7.16 4.82
CA LYS A 30 -3.39 5.80 4.24
C LYS A 30 -3.46 4.70 5.29
N SER A 31 -2.49 4.66 6.20
CA SER A 31 -2.36 3.59 7.19
C SER A 31 -3.55 3.54 8.15
N THR A 32 -4.10 4.69 8.53
CA THR A 32 -5.30 4.77 9.38
C THR A 32 -6.50 4.12 8.69
N TYR A 33 -6.71 4.45 7.42
CA TYR A 33 -7.86 3.96 6.67
C TYR A 33 -7.67 2.52 6.17
N ALA A 34 -6.44 2.13 5.83
CA ALA A 34 -6.12 0.75 5.47
C ALA A 34 -6.32 -0.22 6.67
N LYS A 35 -5.90 0.18 7.88
CA LYS A 35 -6.15 -0.59 9.10
C LYS A 35 -7.64 -0.74 9.39
N ALA A 36 -8.39 0.37 9.35
CA ALA A 36 -9.84 0.35 9.56
C ALA A 36 -10.57 -0.52 8.51
N LEU A 37 -10.12 -0.47 7.26
CA LEU A 37 -10.68 -1.29 6.18
C LEU A 37 -10.39 -2.78 6.41
N ALA A 38 -9.16 -3.13 6.80
CA ALA A 38 -8.78 -4.50 7.11
C ALA A 38 -9.63 -5.07 8.26
N GLU A 39 -9.76 -4.33 9.34
CA GLU A 39 -10.59 -4.69 10.49
C GLU A 39 -12.06 -4.90 10.10
N ALA A 40 -12.65 -3.92 9.39
CA ALA A 40 -14.07 -3.96 9.00
C ALA A 40 -14.41 -5.09 8.02
N LEU A 41 -13.44 -5.60 7.26
CA LEU A 41 -13.62 -6.68 6.29
C LEU A 41 -13.08 -8.03 6.78
N GLY A 42 -12.49 -8.10 7.99
CA GLY A 42 -11.85 -9.31 8.51
C GLY A 42 -10.65 -9.75 7.68
N LEU A 43 -9.89 -8.80 7.12
CA LEU A 43 -8.72 -9.05 6.29
C LEU A 43 -7.43 -8.77 7.05
N ARG A 44 -6.33 -9.40 6.64
CA ARG A 44 -5.00 -9.08 7.18
C ARG A 44 -4.56 -7.69 6.70
N TYR A 45 -3.90 -6.94 7.56
CA TYR A 45 -3.24 -5.69 7.22
C TYR A 45 -1.76 -5.92 6.95
N VAL A 46 -1.25 -5.45 5.82
CA VAL A 46 0.16 -5.53 5.44
C VAL A 46 0.64 -4.14 5.02
N CYS A 47 1.72 -3.66 5.62
CA CYS A 47 2.28 -2.35 5.36
C CYS A 47 3.72 -2.44 4.84
N ALA A 48 3.96 -1.97 3.62
CA ALA A 48 5.29 -1.93 3.03
C ALA A 48 6.29 -1.10 3.87
N GLY A 49 5.81 -0.06 4.55
CA GLY A 49 6.63 0.73 5.47
C GLY A 49 7.02 -0.03 6.75
N GLU A 50 6.20 -0.98 7.22
CA GLU A 50 6.56 -1.87 8.33
C GLU A 50 7.59 -2.89 7.87
N LEU A 51 7.41 -3.50 6.71
CA LEU A 51 8.41 -4.40 6.10
C LEU A 51 9.78 -3.71 5.91
N PHE A 52 9.77 -2.43 5.53
CA PHE A 52 11.01 -1.64 5.44
C PHE A 52 11.72 -1.51 6.80
N ARG A 53 10.95 -1.24 7.87
CA ARG A 53 11.51 -1.14 9.23
C ARG A 53 12.03 -2.48 9.75
N GLU A 54 11.32 -3.56 9.45
CA GLU A 54 11.75 -4.92 9.79
C GLU A 54 13.08 -5.27 9.13
N LEU A 55 13.22 -4.98 7.83
CA LEU A 55 14.47 -5.19 7.10
C LEU A 55 15.63 -4.36 7.64
N ALA A 56 15.38 -3.10 8.06
CA ALA A 56 16.39 -2.27 8.71
C ALA A 56 16.85 -2.94 10.02
N LYS A 57 15.92 -3.43 10.83
CA LYS A 57 16.19 -4.12 12.09
C LYS A 57 16.95 -5.44 11.88
N GLU A 58 16.54 -6.26 10.91
CA GLU A 58 17.22 -7.50 10.53
C GLU A 58 18.70 -7.27 10.17
N ARG A 59 19.01 -6.09 9.59
CA ARG A 59 20.37 -5.68 9.21
C ARG A 59 21.11 -4.90 10.30
N ASN A 60 20.51 -4.74 11.48
CA ASN A 60 21.05 -3.93 12.59
C ASN A 60 21.38 -2.49 12.18
N LEU A 61 20.57 -1.88 11.30
CA LEU A 61 20.71 -0.51 10.84
C LEU A 61 19.62 0.41 11.41
N SER A 62 19.98 1.68 11.66
CA SER A 62 18.97 2.71 11.89
C SER A 62 18.12 2.92 10.62
N LEU A 63 16.89 3.44 10.76
CA LEU A 63 16.05 3.75 9.61
C LEU A 63 16.70 4.72 8.64
N GLU A 64 17.44 5.70 9.17
CA GLU A 64 18.17 6.68 8.37
C GLU A 64 19.29 6.02 7.56
N ALA A 65 20.13 5.20 8.21
CA ALA A 65 21.20 4.46 7.55
C ALA A 65 20.63 3.50 6.49
N PHE A 66 19.53 2.81 6.80
CA PHE A 66 18.88 1.90 5.87
C PHE A 66 18.21 2.65 4.69
N SER A 67 17.61 3.80 4.93
CA SER A 67 17.06 4.66 3.88
C SER A 67 18.16 5.18 2.93
N SER A 68 19.31 5.56 3.49
CA SER A 68 20.48 5.98 2.70
C SER A 68 21.05 4.83 1.87
N LEU A 69 21.03 3.61 2.39
CA LEU A 69 21.42 2.41 1.66
C LEU A 69 20.42 2.11 0.53
N ALA A 70 19.13 2.12 0.81
CA ALA A 70 18.07 1.87 -0.17
C ALA A 70 18.06 2.88 -1.31
N ALA A 71 18.44 4.14 -1.05
CA ALA A 71 18.60 5.15 -2.10
C ALA A 71 19.70 4.82 -3.11
N LYS A 72 20.67 3.98 -2.73
CA LYS A 72 21.81 3.58 -3.55
C LYS A 72 21.66 2.16 -4.13
N ASP A 73 20.83 1.32 -3.50
CA ASP A 73 20.67 -0.09 -3.87
C ASP A 73 19.20 -0.42 -4.20
N PRO A 74 18.87 -0.51 -5.50
CA PRO A 74 17.51 -0.87 -5.94
C PRO A 74 17.05 -2.26 -5.47
N ALA A 75 17.98 -3.14 -5.06
CA ALA A 75 17.63 -4.48 -4.62
C ALA A 75 16.82 -4.45 -3.31
N ILE A 76 16.98 -3.41 -2.49
CA ILE A 76 16.21 -3.22 -1.26
C ILE A 76 14.74 -2.95 -1.59
N ASP A 77 14.46 -2.04 -2.53
CA ASP A 77 13.08 -1.78 -2.96
C ASP A 77 12.45 -3.04 -3.55
N LYS A 78 13.15 -3.74 -4.43
CA LYS A 78 12.67 -5.00 -5.01
C LYS A 78 12.35 -6.05 -3.94
N LEU A 79 13.18 -6.16 -2.91
CA LEU A 79 12.94 -7.09 -1.81
C LEU A 79 11.66 -6.75 -1.03
N ILE A 80 11.39 -5.47 -0.78
CA ILE A 80 10.16 -5.02 -0.12
C ILE A 80 8.95 -5.30 -1.00
N ASP A 81 9.05 -5.02 -2.29
CA ASP A 81 7.99 -5.26 -3.26
C ASP A 81 7.67 -6.75 -3.39
N GLU A 82 8.70 -7.61 -3.45
CA GLU A 82 8.54 -9.06 -3.50
C GLU A 82 7.90 -9.60 -2.21
N ARG A 83 8.33 -9.15 -1.03
CA ARG A 83 7.68 -9.50 0.23
C ARG A 83 6.23 -9.05 0.26
N THR A 84 5.96 -7.80 -0.15
CA THR A 84 4.59 -7.26 -0.23
C THR A 84 3.72 -8.07 -1.20
N LYS A 85 4.27 -8.44 -2.34
CA LYS A 85 3.59 -9.27 -3.33
C LYS A 85 3.31 -10.69 -2.82
N THR A 86 4.29 -11.28 -2.14
CA THR A 86 4.13 -12.61 -1.51
C THR A 86 3.02 -12.59 -0.48
N GLU A 87 2.97 -11.57 0.39
CA GLU A 87 1.90 -11.40 1.35
C GLU A 87 0.54 -11.21 0.70
N ALA A 88 0.48 -10.46 -0.40
CA ALA A 88 -0.76 -10.28 -1.16
C ALA A 88 -1.24 -11.59 -1.80
N MET A 89 -0.34 -12.41 -2.35
CA MET A 89 -0.69 -13.68 -2.99
C MET A 89 -1.33 -14.69 -2.03
N ASN A 90 -1.06 -14.58 -0.73
CA ASN A 90 -1.77 -15.38 0.28
C ASN A 90 -3.28 -15.02 0.37
N GLY A 91 -3.71 -13.92 -0.26
CA GLY A 91 -5.11 -13.46 -0.27
C GLY A 91 -5.61 -12.94 1.07
N GLY A 92 -6.82 -12.43 1.09
CA GLY A 92 -7.44 -11.92 2.33
C GLY A 92 -6.66 -10.76 2.95
N THR A 93 -6.19 -9.78 2.14
CA THR A 93 -5.29 -8.73 2.61
C THR A 93 -5.69 -7.33 2.17
N VAL A 94 -5.40 -6.35 3.04
CA VAL A 94 -5.32 -4.93 2.70
C VAL A 94 -3.84 -4.52 2.72
N ILE A 95 -3.34 -4.08 1.58
CA ILE A 95 -1.94 -3.68 1.37
C ILE A 95 -1.83 -2.16 1.44
N ASP A 96 -1.16 -1.65 2.47
CA ASP A 96 -0.80 -0.23 2.62
C ASP A 96 0.59 0.00 2.00
N ALA A 97 0.62 0.43 0.75
CA ALA A 97 1.86 0.67 0.04
C ALA A 97 1.69 1.77 -1.01
N GLN A 98 2.70 2.64 -1.16
CA GLN A 98 2.65 3.73 -2.13
C GLN A 98 2.54 3.22 -3.57
N LEU A 99 3.26 2.17 -3.92
CA LEU A 99 3.21 1.51 -5.23
C LEU A 99 2.26 0.29 -5.27
N GLY A 100 1.47 0.05 -4.23
CA GLY A 100 0.65 -1.15 -4.11
C GLY A 100 -0.26 -1.40 -5.31
N ALA A 101 -0.89 -0.35 -5.84
CA ALA A 101 -1.78 -0.44 -6.99
C ALA A 101 -1.04 -0.89 -8.27
N TRP A 102 0.19 -0.42 -8.51
CA TRP A 102 1.00 -0.82 -9.68
C TRP A 102 1.60 -2.20 -9.51
N MET A 103 2.17 -2.48 -8.33
CA MET A 103 2.81 -3.79 -8.06
C MET A 103 1.83 -4.94 -8.09
N LEU A 104 0.57 -4.69 -7.75
CA LEU A 104 -0.48 -5.68 -7.66
C LEU A 104 -1.58 -5.46 -8.72
N LYS A 105 -1.29 -4.73 -9.81
CA LYS A 105 -2.29 -4.31 -10.81
C LYS A 105 -3.13 -5.45 -11.35
N ASP A 106 -2.51 -6.62 -11.56
CA ASP A 106 -3.14 -7.78 -12.17
C ASP A 106 -3.83 -8.71 -11.16
N ILE A 107 -3.60 -8.49 -9.85
CA ILE A 107 -4.10 -9.37 -8.81
C ILE A 107 -4.93 -8.66 -7.73
N ALA A 108 -4.85 -7.33 -7.60
CA ALA A 108 -5.67 -6.58 -6.65
C ALA A 108 -7.12 -6.50 -7.13
N ASP A 109 -8.05 -6.86 -6.25
CA ASP A 109 -9.48 -6.78 -6.54
C ASP A 109 -10.00 -5.34 -6.46
N VAL A 110 -9.42 -4.51 -5.55
CA VAL A 110 -9.76 -3.09 -5.42
C VAL A 110 -8.49 -2.28 -5.16
N LYS A 111 -8.33 -1.17 -5.87
CA LYS A 111 -7.22 -0.23 -5.74
C LYS A 111 -7.75 1.13 -5.29
N VAL A 112 -7.43 1.52 -4.06
CA VAL A 112 -7.88 2.75 -3.42
C VAL A 112 -6.75 3.78 -3.40
N LEU A 113 -7.04 5.00 -3.85
CA LEU A 113 -6.17 6.17 -3.73
C LEU A 113 -6.72 7.11 -2.67
N MET A 114 -5.91 7.38 -1.64
CA MET A 114 -6.19 8.42 -0.65
C MET A 114 -5.45 9.70 -1.03
N VAL A 115 -6.17 10.81 -1.12
CA VAL A 115 -5.60 12.13 -1.43
C VAL A 115 -5.96 13.16 -0.36
N ALA A 116 -5.21 14.23 -0.29
CA ALA A 116 -5.54 15.45 0.43
C ALA A 116 -4.70 16.60 -0.13
N PRO A 117 -5.13 17.86 -0.02
CA PRO A 117 -4.32 19.03 -0.35
C PRO A 117 -3.00 19.05 0.44
N ASP A 118 -1.95 19.57 -0.16
CA ASP A 118 -0.61 19.59 0.42
C ASP A 118 -0.56 20.28 1.80
N GLU A 119 -1.26 21.37 1.96
CA GLU A 119 -1.34 22.11 3.23
C GLU A 119 -1.91 21.22 4.36
N VAL A 120 -2.94 20.44 4.05
CA VAL A 120 -3.54 19.51 5.01
C VAL A 120 -2.58 18.36 5.34
N ARG A 121 -1.89 17.84 4.33
CA ARG A 121 -0.93 16.75 4.50
C ARG A 121 0.26 17.18 5.37
N PHE A 122 0.86 18.34 5.05
CA PHE A 122 2.01 18.85 5.80
C PHE A 122 1.65 19.19 7.24
N LYS A 123 0.46 19.77 7.48
CA LYS A 123 -0.03 20.02 8.84
C LYS A 123 -0.15 18.71 9.65
N ARG A 124 -0.77 17.68 9.08
CA ARG A 124 -0.92 16.36 9.71
C ARG A 124 0.44 15.70 10.01
N ILE A 125 1.41 15.88 9.12
CA ILE A 125 2.77 15.36 9.32
C ILE A 125 3.46 16.13 10.45
N ALA A 126 3.40 17.48 10.45
CA ALA A 126 3.98 18.32 11.49
C ALA A 126 3.44 17.96 12.89
N GLU A 127 2.12 17.81 13.00
CA GLU A 127 1.46 17.41 14.25
C GLU A 127 1.88 16.01 14.72
N ARG A 128 1.93 15.04 13.82
CA ARG A 128 2.32 13.65 14.12
C ARG A 128 3.77 13.55 14.59
N ASP A 129 4.67 14.26 13.93
CA ASP A 129 6.12 14.14 14.13
C ASP A 129 6.64 15.20 15.11
N CYS A 130 5.74 16.02 15.71
CA CYS A 130 6.07 17.10 16.66
C CYS A 130 7.13 18.06 16.11
N THR A 131 7.02 18.43 14.83
CA THR A 131 7.96 19.33 14.15
C THR A 131 7.26 20.60 13.63
N SER A 132 8.02 21.57 13.11
CA SER A 132 7.44 22.75 12.49
C SER A 132 6.78 22.43 11.16
N LEU A 133 5.75 23.20 10.77
CA LEU A 133 5.09 23.07 9.48
C LEU A 133 6.07 23.22 8.32
N GLU A 134 7.01 24.14 8.44
CA GLU A 134 8.02 24.39 7.41
C GLU A 134 8.97 23.19 7.25
N SER A 135 9.46 22.61 8.36
CA SER A 135 10.29 21.41 8.34
C SER A 135 9.53 20.23 7.71
N ALA A 136 8.31 19.98 8.18
CA ALA A 136 7.47 18.91 7.65
C ALA A 136 7.21 19.05 6.15
N LYS A 137 6.95 20.28 5.66
CA LYS A 137 6.78 20.60 4.24
C LYS A 137 8.03 20.28 3.44
N ASN A 138 9.17 20.86 3.86
CA ASN A 138 10.43 20.74 3.12
C ASN A 138 10.90 19.28 3.05
N GLU A 139 10.85 18.55 4.16
CA GLU A 139 11.22 17.14 4.22
C GLU A 139 10.29 16.26 3.38
N THR A 140 8.98 16.52 3.44
CA THR A 140 8.00 15.73 2.67
C THR A 140 8.17 15.94 1.18
N ILE A 141 8.32 17.19 0.71
CA ILE A 141 8.53 17.50 -0.70
C ILE A 141 9.82 16.84 -1.21
N ALA A 142 10.93 17.01 -0.49
CA ALA A 142 12.22 16.42 -0.87
C ALA A 142 12.12 14.88 -0.95
N ARG A 143 11.47 14.27 0.02
CA ARG A 143 11.26 12.82 0.06
C ARG A 143 10.38 12.32 -1.09
N GLU A 144 9.27 12.99 -1.36
CA GLU A 144 8.33 12.60 -2.44
C GLU A 144 9.00 12.76 -3.81
N GLU A 145 9.78 13.80 -4.02
CA GLU A 145 10.52 14.00 -5.28
C GLU A 145 11.55 12.89 -5.53
N ILE A 146 12.36 12.54 -4.52
CA ILE A 146 13.32 11.43 -4.61
C ILE A 146 12.60 10.12 -4.90
N GLN A 147 11.48 9.86 -4.24
CA GLN A 147 10.68 8.66 -4.48
C GLN A 147 10.10 8.62 -5.89
N LYS A 148 9.56 9.73 -6.38
CA LYS A 148 9.01 9.88 -7.73
C LYS A 148 10.05 9.55 -8.81
N GLN A 149 11.22 10.17 -8.70
CA GLN A 149 12.34 9.92 -9.62
C GLN A 149 12.77 8.45 -9.60
N ARG A 150 12.87 7.85 -8.40
CA ARG A 150 13.24 6.45 -8.21
C ARG A 150 12.20 5.50 -8.82
N TYR A 151 10.92 5.73 -8.60
CA TYR A 151 9.85 4.91 -9.16
C TYR A 151 9.79 4.99 -10.68
N LYS A 152 9.96 6.17 -11.24
CA LYS A 152 10.05 6.33 -12.69
C LYS A 152 11.28 5.65 -13.29
N LYS A 153 12.44 5.80 -12.63
CA LYS A 153 13.71 5.22 -13.09
C LYS A 153 13.73 3.69 -13.04
N TYR A 154 13.25 3.10 -11.95
CA TYR A 154 13.41 1.67 -11.70
C TYR A 154 12.23 0.82 -12.19
N TYR A 155 11.03 1.40 -12.21
CA TYR A 155 9.80 0.67 -12.56
C TYR A 155 9.07 1.26 -13.76
N GLY A 156 9.49 2.41 -14.29
CA GLY A 156 8.77 3.13 -15.34
C GLY A 156 7.41 3.69 -14.88
N ILE A 157 7.17 3.73 -13.57
CA ILE A 157 5.89 4.14 -12.99
C ILE A 157 5.84 5.65 -12.83
N ASP A 158 4.78 6.25 -13.34
CA ASP A 158 4.38 7.61 -13.05
C ASP A 158 3.32 7.60 -11.93
N VAL A 159 3.70 8.04 -10.73
CA VAL A 159 2.80 8.03 -9.57
C VAL A 159 1.70 9.09 -9.62
N ASP A 160 1.79 10.02 -10.57
CA ASP A 160 0.75 11.01 -10.84
C ASP A 160 -0.31 10.50 -11.83
N ASP A 161 -0.11 9.33 -12.43
CA ASP A 161 -1.14 8.64 -13.21
C ASP A 161 -2.11 7.93 -12.26
N PHE A 162 -3.27 8.55 -12.06
CA PHE A 162 -4.32 8.02 -11.21
C PHE A 162 -5.30 7.08 -11.91
N SER A 163 -5.10 6.80 -13.18
CA SER A 163 -6.02 5.97 -13.99
C SER A 163 -6.11 4.52 -13.52
N ILE A 164 -5.06 4.04 -12.82
CA ILE A 164 -5.01 2.67 -12.29
C ILE A 164 -5.97 2.42 -11.12
N TYR A 165 -6.41 3.47 -10.42
CA TYR A 165 -7.21 3.33 -9.21
C TYR A 165 -8.69 3.16 -9.49
N ASP A 166 -9.33 2.24 -8.76
CA ASP A 166 -10.78 2.02 -8.83
C ASP A 166 -11.57 3.04 -8.00
N ILE A 167 -10.97 3.51 -6.88
CA ILE A 167 -11.60 4.44 -5.94
C ILE A 167 -10.58 5.53 -5.57
N LYS A 168 -11.01 6.81 -5.60
CA LYS A 168 -10.22 7.95 -5.14
C LYS A 168 -11.01 8.69 -4.05
N ILE A 169 -10.40 8.87 -2.87
CA ILE A 169 -11.02 9.52 -1.71
C ILE A 169 -10.17 10.70 -1.26
N ASP A 170 -10.77 11.90 -1.25
CA ASP A 170 -10.20 13.06 -0.59
C ASP A 170 -10.50 12.97 0.92
N THR A 171 -9.43 12.99 1.71
CA THR A 171 -9.52 12.86 3.17
C THR A 171 -9.57 14.19 3.90
N SER A 172 -9.60 15.31 3.17
CA SER A 172 -9.53 16.64 3.78
C SER A 172 -10.86 17.17 4.31
N PRO A 173 -12.02 16.92 3.65
CA PRO A 173 -13.27 17.63 3.99
C PRO A 173 -14.03 17.00 5.16
N TYR A 174 -13.60 15.84 5.68
CA TYR A 174 -14.36 15.08 6.66
C TYR A 174 -13.50 14.64 7.86
N SER A 175 -14.17 14.28 8.95
CA SER A 175 -13.50 13.67 10.11
C SER A 175 -12.94 12.29 9.78
N VAL A 176 -11.99 11.83 10.58
CA VAL A 176 -11.39 10.48 10.42
C VAL A 176 -12.45 9.39 10.39
N GLU A 177 -13.45 9.47 11.26
CA GLU A 177 -14.52 8.45 11.36
C GLU A 177 -15.45 8.48 10.14
N GLN A 178 -15.73 9.65 9.60
CA GLN A 178 -16.50 9.77 8.36
C GLN A 178 -15.75 9.17 7.16
N ILE A 179 -14.45 9.44 7.05
CA ILE A 179 -13.63 8.84 5.97
C ILE A 179 -13.51 7.32 6.15
N LYS A 180 -13.33 6.80 7.39
CA LYS A 180 -13.37 5.35 7.63
C LYS A 180 -14.67 4.73 7.11
N SER A 181 -15.80 5.30 7.48
CA SER A 181 -17.11 4.83 7.04
C SER A 181 -17.26 4.90 5.52
N LEU A 182 -16.79 5.98 4.90
CA LEU A 182 -16.85 6.18 3.45
C LEU A 182 -16.00 5.13 2.71
N VAL A 183 -14.74 4.95 3.08
CA VAL A 183 -13.86 4.00 2.39
C VAL A 183 -14.36 2.57 2.52
N ILE A 184 -14.88 2.18 3.69
CA ILE A 184 -15.44 0.85 3.92
C ILE A 184 -16.68 0.63 3.03
N LYS A 185 -17.56 1.63 2.95
CA LYS A 185 -18.76 1.58 2.11
C LYS A 185 -18.41 1.44 0.64
N GLU A 186 -17.57 2.34 0.09
CA GLU A 186 -17.20 2.35 -1.32
C GLU A 186 -16.52 1.03 -1.75
N VAL A 187 -15.64 0.49 -0.91
CA VAL A 187 -14.97 -0.79 -1.17
C VAL A 187 -15.96 -1.95 -1.16
N ARG A 188 -16.87 -2.01 -0.17
CA ARG A 188 -17.91 -3.06 -0.12
C ARG A 188 -18.82 -3.02 -1.34
N ASP A 189 -19.27 -1.83 -1.73
CA ASP A 189 -20.17 -1.63 -2.88
C ASP A 189 -19.48 -2.07 -4.17
N LEU A 190 -18.21 -1.74 -4.36
CA LEU A 190 -17.44 -2.16 -5.53
C LEU A 190 -17.22 -3.68 -5.56
N LEU A 191 -16.84 -4.28 -4.42
CA LEU A 191 -16.67 -5.73 -4.34
C LEU A 191 -17.98 -6.49 -4.61
N ALA A 192 -19.12 -5.95 -4.16
CA ALA A 192 -20.43 -6.53 -4.45
C ALA A 192 -20.76 -6.48 -5.95
N LYS A 193 -20.50 -5.35 -6.61
CA LYS A 193 -20.67 -5.20 -8.07
C LYS A 193 -19.80 -6.18 -8.86
N LYS A 194 -18.51 -6.31 -8.51
CA LYS A 194 -17.57 -7.23 -9.18
C LYS A 194 -17.91 -8.72 -8.98
N LYS A 195 -18.71 -9.07 -7.97
CA LYS A 195 -19.19 -10.46 -7.76
C LYS A 195 -20.47 -10.78 -8.56
N ALA A 196 -21.20 -9.75 -8.96
CA ALA A 196 -22.46 -9.88 -9.68
C ALA A 196 -22.27 -9.96 -11.21
N THR A 197 -21.06 -9.65 -11.68
CA THR A 197 -20.63 -9.73 -13.09
C THR A 197 -19.85 -11.01 -13.34
#